data_38b8a0bc9e51cc852bae005c1f132e60
#
_entry.id   38b8a0bc9e51cc852bae005c1f132e60
#
_cell.length_a   1.000
_cell.length_b   1.000
_cell.length_c   1.000
_cell.angle_alpha   90.00
_cell.angle_beta   90.00
_cell.angle_gamma   90.00
#
_symmetry.space_group_name_H-M   'P 1'
#
loop_
_entity.id
_entity.type
_entity.pdbx_description
1 polymer ?
#
loop_
_entity_poly.entity_id
_entity_poly.type
_entity_poly.pdbx_seq_one_letter_code
_entity_poly.pdbx_strand_id
1 'polypeptide(L)'
;MLLDSITLQADDPSFLARFWSKALEVPVVSDGPAEFLLPISGVPLRFLPTPVSPTPRPEAAITRLHFDLNGGGDHRSWARSLCEMGASPRDVGQGDVVWEVLADVEGNLFCVMPGDLYEETGPGLGSLPVDSARPRVDRDFWARVTGWIPVEASTPELRPPQGPGIRLAFCDELAPKPADEPNVMGLALRLDEGERESDALDLLVDLGARRVETEAEGPWHLLTDPSGNEFRLAKSLR
;
A
#
# COMPACT_ATOMS: atom_id res chain seq x y z
N MET A 1 17.67 -2.13 -4.82
CA MET A 1 16.73 -1.92 -3.68
C MET A 1 15.70 -3.03 -3.64
N LEU A 2 15.04 -3.22 -2.50
CA LEU A 2 13.98 -4.22 -2.31
C LEU A 2 12.74 -3.52 -1.76
N LEU A 3 11.55 -3.99 -2.14
CA LEU A 3 10.31 -3.56 -1.49
C LEU A 3 10.30 -4.16 -0.08
N ASP A 4 10.33 -3.28 0.94
CA ASP A 4 10.43 -3.66 2.35
C ASP A 4 9.05 -3.91 2.96
N SER A 5 8.13 -2.97 2.76
CA SER A 5 6.80 -3.04 3.34
C SER A 5 5.80 -2.15 2.60
N ILE A 6 4.51 -2.43 2.81
CA ILE A 6 3.43 -1.49 2.56
C ILE A 6 3.18 -0.76 3.88
N THR A 7 3.27 0.57 3.88
CA THR A 7 3.09 1.39 5.07
C THR A 7 1.67 1.95 5.13
N LEU A 8 1.07 1.93 6.32
CA LEU A 8 -0.18 2.62 6.64
C LEU A 8 0.08 3.60 7.78
N GLN A 9 -0.27 4.87 7.57
CA GLN A 9 -0.30 5.87 8.63
C GLN A 9 -1.61 5.73 9.41
N ALA A 10 -1.52 5.67 10.72
CA ALA A 10 -2.65 5.42 11.62
C ALA A 10 -2.66 6.39 12.79
N ASP A 11 -3.85 6.77 13.23
CA ASP A 11 -4.02 7.57 14.44
C ASP A 11 -3.78 6.71 15.68
N ASP A 12 -4.21 5.43 15.64
CA ASP A 12 -3.83 4.38 16.58
C ASP A 12 -3.25 3.16 15.83
N PRO A 13 -1.93 3.14 15.56
CA PRO A 13 -1.29 2.04 14.85
C PRO A 13 -1.52 0.66 15.48
N SER A 14 -1.64 0.60 16.80
CA SER A 14 -1.90 -0.63 17.53
C SER A 14 -3.32 -1.15 17.28
N PHE A 15 -4.30 -0.25 17.26
CA PHE A 15 -5.70 -0.59 17.01
C PHE A 15 -5.90 -1.06 15.56
N LEU A 16 -5.34 -0.32 14.60
CA LEU A 16 -5.40 -0.65 13.18
C LEU A 16 -4.67 -1.97 12.89
N ALA A 17 -3.48 -2.17 13.45
CA ALA A 17 -2.74 -3.43 13.28
C ALA A 17 -3.51 -4.65 13.84
N ARG A 18 -4.22 -4.50 14.96
CA ARG A 18 -5.06 -5.59 15.50
C ARG A 18 -6.25 -5.91 14.61
N PHE A 19 -6.87 -4.92 13.97
CA PHE A 19 -7.94 -5.16 13.00
C PHE A 19 -7.40 -6.00 11.83
N TRP A 20 -6.33 -5.53 11.18
CA TRP A 20 -5.75 -6.23 10.04
C TRP A 20 -5.15 -7.59 10.39
N SER A 21 -4.61 -7.74 11.61
CA SER A 21 -4.14 -9.03 12.13
C SER A 21 -5.27 -10.08 12.19
N LYS A 22 -6.45 -9.68 12.66
CA LYS A 22 -7.62 -10.57 12.69
C LYS A 22 -8.17 -10.83 11.29
N ALA A 23 -8.24 -9.79 10.45
CA ALA A 23 -8.76 -9.89 9.09
C ALA A 23 -7.93 -10.84 8.22
N LEU A 24 -6.61 -10.81 8.37
CA LEU A 24 -5.66 -11.60 7.57
C LEU A 24 -5.13 -12.86 8.29
N GLU A 25 -5.57 -13.08 9.55
CA GLU A 25 -5.11 -14.21 10.39
C GLU A 25 -3.59 -14.27 10.57
N VAL A 26 -2.94 -13.10 10.66
CA VAL A 26 -1.49 -12.95 10.81
C VAL A 26 -1.16 -12.27 12.14
N PRO A 27 -0.20 -12.77 12.93
CA PRO A 27 0.14 -12.17 14.21
C PRO A 27 0.76 -10.78 14.05
N VAL A 28 0.45 -9.87 14.99
CA VAL A 28 1.12 -8.57 15.09
C VAL A 28 2.49 -8.73 15.74
N VAL A 29 3.49 -8.10 15.16
CA VAL A 29 4.83 -7.96 15.75
C VAL A 29 5.07 -6.47 16.05
N SER A 30 5.56 -6.16 17.25
CA SER A 30 5.99 -4.78 17.55
C SER A 30 7.34 -4.51 16.88
N ASP A 31 7.44 -3.40 16.16
CA ASP A 31 8.64 -3.01 15.41
C ASP A 31 9.24 -1.68 15.94
N GLY A 32 8.80 -1.25 17.11
CA GLY A 32 9.21 -0.02 17.77
C GLY A 32 8.22 0.43 18.82
N PRO A 33 8.43 1.58 19.45
CA PRO A 33 7.55 2.08 20.53
C PRO A 33 6.10 2.34 20.10
N ALA A 34 5.88 2.67 18.82
CA ALA A 34 4.56 2.96 18.26
C ALA A 34 4.40 2.39 16.83
N GLU A 35 5.26 1.47 16.43
CA GLU A 35 5.23 0.84 15.12
C GLU A 35 4.89 -0.64 15.25
N PHE A 36 4.07 -1.13 14.32
CA PHE A 36 3.61 -2.52 14.30
C PHE A 36 3.76 -3.10 12.90
N LEU A 37 4.07 -4.40 12.83
CA LEU A 37 4.28 -5.13 11.59
C LEU A 37 3.39 -6.36 11.55
N LEU A 38 2.77 -6.62 10.41
CA LEU A 38 2.17 -7.90 10.05
C LEU A 38 3.05 -8.58 9.01
N PRO A 39 3.72 -9.68 9.35
CA PRO A 39 4.62 -10.38 8.45
C PRO A 39 3.85 -11.26 7.46
N ILE A 40 3.10 -10.64 6.54
CA ILE A 40 2.41 -11.34 5.46
C ILE A 40 3.42 -11.80 4.40
N SER A 41 3.09 -12.88 3.69
CA SER A 41 3.96 -13.44 2.66
C SER A 41 4.21 -12.44 1.53
N GLY A 42 5.47 -12.23 1.19
CA GLY A 42 5.93 -11.36 0.11
C GLY A 42 6.26 -9.95 0.55
N VAL A 43 5.33 -9.19 1.10
CA VAL A 43 5.55 -7.79 1.52
C VAL A 43 4.81 -7.51 2.82
N PRO A 44 5.48 -7.30 3.95
CA PRO A 44 4.85 -7.01 5.25
C PRO A 44 4.00 -5.73 5.22
N LEU A 45 2.95 -5.69 6.05
CA LEU A 45 2.24 -4.44 6.35
C LEU A 45 2.89 -3.79 7.56
N ARG A 46 3.21 -2.50 7.46
CA ARG A 46 3.79 -1.69 8.54
C ARG A 46 2.84 -0.55 8.91
N PHE A 47 2.48 -0.49 10.17
CA PHE A 47 1.59 0.54 10.72
C PHE A 47 2.44 1.58 11.46
N LEU A 48 2.35 2.82 11.00
CA LEU A 48 3.14 3.95 11.49
C LEU A 48 2.21 5.00 12.11
N PRO A 49 2.64 5.71 13.14
CA PRO A 49 1.85 6.82 13.65
C PRO A 49 1.68 7.91 12.58
N THR A 50 0.46 8.42 12.44
CA THR A 50 0.21 9.60 11.62
C THR A 50 1.01 10.78 12.19
N PRO A 51 1.79 11.49 11.36
CA PRO A 51 2.40 12.75 11.81
C PRO A 51 1.30 13.68 12.33
N VAL A 52 1.56 14.36 13.43
CA VAL A 52 0.61 15.33 13.99
C VAL A 52 0.31 16.38 12.93
N SER A 53 -0.90 16.33 12.38
CA SER A 53 -1.37 17.31 11.40
C SER A 53 -2.41 18.23 12.06
N PRO A 54 -2.32 19.55 11.86
CA PRO A 54 -3.34 20.46 12.35
C PRO A 54 -4.69 20.31 11.59
N THR A 55 -4.71 19.61 10.47
CA THR A 55 -5.91 19.43 9.64
C THR A 55 -6.42 18.01 9.78
N PRO A 56 -7.66 17.79 10.26
CA PRO A 56 -8.27 16.46 10.27
C PRO A 56 -8.34 15.89 8.86
N ARG A 57 -8.16 14.57 8.74
CA ARG A 57 -8.35 13.86 7.47
C ARG A 57 -9.80 14.06 7.00
N PRO A 58 -10.03 14.43 5.71
CA PRO A 58 -11.38 14.47 5.18
C PRO A 58 -12.05 13.09 5.27
N GLU A 59 -13.30 13.04 5.70
CA GLU A 59 -14.09 11.79 5.86
C GLU A 59 -14.26 11.01 4.54
N ALA A 60 -14.05 11.66 3.41
CA ALA A 60 -14.20 11.11 2.05
C ALA A 60 -12.88 11.18 1.25
N ALA A 61 -11.72 11.19 1.89
CA ALA A 61 -10.46 11.16 1.15
C ALA A 61 -10.39 9.90 0.29
N ILE A 62 -10.41 10.09 -1.03
CA ILE A 62 -10.16 9.00 -1.98
C ILE A 62 -8.73 8.55 -1.74
N THR A 63 -8.58 7.34 -1.21
CA THR A 63 -7.26 6.75 -0.99
C THR A 63 -6.68 6.34 -2.34
N ARG A 64 -5.55 6.93 -2.72
CA ARG A 64 -4.86 6.60 -3.98
C ARG A 64 -4.26 5.19 -4.00
N LEU A 65 -4.10 4.60 -2.82
CA LEU A 65 -3.73 3.21 -2.63
C LEU A 65 -4.77 2.56 -1.72
N HIS A 66 -5.20 1.36 -2.07
CA HIS A 66 -6.09 0.57 -1.24
C HIS A 66 -5.77 -0.92 -1.36
N PHE A 67 -6.32 -1.73 -0.47
CA PHE A 67 -6.18 -3.17 -0.57
C PHE A 67 -7.34 -3.79 -1.33
N ASP A 68 -7.01 -4.71 -2.23
CA ASP A 68 -7.94 -5.70 -2.75
C ASP A 68 -7.69 -7.03 -2.05
N LEU A 69 -8.63 -7.45 -1.25
CA LEU A 69 -8.60 -8.75 -0.58
C LEU A 69 -9.18 -9.82 -1.50
N ASN A 70 -8.48 -10.94 -1.63
CA ASN A 70 -9.00 -12.10 -2.35
C ASN A 70 -9.97 -12.88 -1.46
N GLY A 71 -11.26 -12.68 -1.67
CA GLY A 71 -12.33 -13.21 -0.82
C GLY A 71 -12.65 -14.69 -1.02
N GLY A 72 -11.96 -15.37 -1.92
CA GLY A 72 -12.24 -16.77 -2.20
C GLY A 72 -13.64 -17.01 -2.78
N GLY A 73 -14.19 -18.19 -2.56
CA GLY A 73 -15.49 -18.62 -3.10
C GLY A 73 -16.70 -17.91 -2.47
N ASP A 74 -16.57 -17.29 -1.30
CA ASP A 74 -17.66 -16.55 -0.62
C ASP A 74 -17.14 -15.20 -0.05
N HIS A 75 -16.71 -14.32 -0.94
CA HIS A 75 -16.20 -12.99 -0.60
C HIS A 75 -17.22 -12.17 0.20
N ARG A 76 -18.53 -12.31 -0.06
CA ARG A 76 -19.57 -11.59 0.66
C ARG A 76 -19.73 -12.04 2.11
N SER A 77 -19.51 -13.33 2.39
CA SER A 77 -19.51 -13.82 3.78
C SER A 77 -18.31 -13.26 4.54
N TRP A 78 -17.15 -13.23 3.89
CA TRP A 78 -15.97 -12.63 4.51
C TRP A 78 -16.14 -11.13 4.74
N ALA A 79 -16.69 -10.38 3.77
CA ALA A 79 -17.01 -8.96 3.95
C ALA A 79 -17.93 -8.72 5.17
N ARG A 80 -18.97 -9.57 5.37
CA ARG A 80 -19.81 -9.49 6.58
C ARG A 80 -19.02 -9.73 7.86
N SER A 81 -18.14 -10.72 7.88
CA SER A 81 -17.28 -11.00 9.05
C SER A 81 -16.34 -9.82 9.34
N LEU A 82 -15.80 -9.16 8.31
CA LEU A 82 -14.98 -7.94 8.47
C LEU A 82 -15.80 -6.79 9.09
N CYS A 83 -17.08 -6.66 8.69
CA CYS A 83 -18.00 -5.69 9.32
C CYS A 83 -18.25 -6.01 10.80
N GLU A 84 -18.39 -7.28 11.17
CA GLU A 84 -18.50 -7.70 12.57
C GLU A 84 -17.23 -7.40 13.39
N MET A 85 -16.06 -7.30 12.74
CA MET A 85 -14.80 -6.90 13.35
C MET A 85 -14.61 -5.37 13.43
N GLY A 86 -15.52 -4.57 12.84
CA GLY A 86 -15.48 -3.11 12.90
C GLY A 86 -15.29 -2.40 11.57
N ALA A 87 -15.16 -3.09 10.45
CA ALA A 87 -15.23 -2.46 9.13
C ALA A 87 -16.63 -1.94 8.83
N SER A 88 -16.75 -1.02 7.89
CA SER A 88 -18.05 -0.46 7.49
C SER A 88 -18.19 -0.42 5.97
N PRO A 89 -19.37 -0.79 5.41
CA PRO A 89 -19.63 -0.66 3.98
C PRO A 89 -19.50 0.79 3.53
N ARG A 90 -18.97 1.00 2.32
CA ARG A 90 -18.83 2.32 1.70
C ARG A 90 -19.37 2.30 0.28
N ASP A 91 -20.07 3.37 -0.06
CA ASP A 91 -20.43 3.70 -1.45
C ASP A 91 -19.50 4.83 -1.91
N VAL A 92 -18.66 4.53 -2.88
CA VAL A 92 -17.72 5.48 -3.50
C VAL A 92 -18.16 5.85 -4.92
N GLY A 93 -19.43 5.60 -5.25
CA GLY A 93 -20.00 5.90 -6.56
C GLY A 93 -19.66 4.85 -7.63
N GLN A 94 -19.22 3.66 -7.24
CA GLN A 94 -18.79 2.59 -8.15
C GLN A 94 -19.97 1.89 -8.89
N GLY A 95 -21.24 2.18 -8.50
CA GLY A 95 -22.41 1.55 -9.08
C GLY A 95 -22.53 0.06 -8.73
N ASP A 96 -23.16 -0.71 -9.65
CA ASP A 96 -23.31 -2.15 -9.47
C ASP A 96 -22.02 -2.89 -9.84
N VAL A 97 -21.25 -3.28 -8.82
CA VAL A 97 -20.01 -4.05 -8.95
C VAL A 97 -20.13 -5.42 -8.26
N VAL A 98 -19.24 -6.34 -8.60
CA VAL A 98 -19.28 -7.71 -8.05
C VAL A 98 -18.50 -7.86 -6.74
N TRP A 99 -17.70 -6.86 -6.36
CA TRP A 99 -16.93 -6.82 -5.12
C TRP A 99 -17.63 -5.96 -4.06
N GLU A 100 -17.20 -6.09 -2.82
CA GLU A 100 -17.68 -5.27 -1.70
C GLU A 100 -16.65 -4.19 -1.37
N VAL A 101 -17.07 -2.92 -1.26
CA VAL A 101 -16.23 -1.80 -0.83
C VAL A 101 -16.47 -1.53 0.65
N LEU A 102 -15.41 -1.57 1.43
CA LEU A 102 -15.42 -1.38 2.88
C LEU A 102 -14.42 -0.29 3.28
N ALA A 103 -14.62 0.25 4.47
CA ALA A 103 -13.60 1.00 5.19
C ALA A 103 -13.20 0.25 6.46
N ASP A 104 -11.92 0.26 6.80
CA ASP A 104 -11.41 -0.30 8.04
C ASP A 104 -11.77 0.58 9.26
N VAL A 105 -11.26 0.22 10.42
CA VAL A 105 -11.58 0.89 11.70
C VAL A 105 -11.09 2.34 11.80
N GLU A 106 -10.22 2.78 10.88
CA GLU A 106 -9.76 4.18 10.74
C GLU A 106 -10.25 4.86 9.45
N GLY A 107 -11.17 4.18 8.73
CA GLY A 107 -11.79 4.75 7.52
C GLY A 107 -10.99 4.54 6.24
N ASN A 108 -9.92 3.75 6.23
CA ASN A 108 -9.17 3.44 5.01
C ASN A 108 -9.98 2.49 4.15
N LEU A 109 -10.18 2.87 2.87
CA LEU A 109 -10.94 2.05 1.92
C LEU A 109 -10.18 0.78 1.53
N PHE A 110 -10.92 -0.29 1.33
CA PHE A 110 -10.44 -1.55 0.76
C PHE A 110 -11.59 -2.31 0.09
N CYS A 111 -11.24 -3.23 -0.82
CA CYS A 111 -12.21 -4.06 -1.50
C CYS A 111 -12.07 -5.52 -1.07
N VAL A 112 -13.20 -6.24 -1.03
CA VAL A 112 -13.23 -7.70 -0.92
C VAL A 112 -13.69 -8.26 -2.26
N MET A 113 -12.72 -8.79 -3.01
CA MET A 113 -12.89 -9.22 -4.38
C MET A 113 -13.36 -10.67 -4.46
N PRO A 114 -14.14 -11.04 -5.50
CA PRO A 114 -14.40 -12.46 -5.82
C PRO A 114 -13.08 -13.22 -6.03
N GLY A 115 -13.00 -14.46 -5.53
CA GLY A 115 -11.78 -15.26 -5.57
C GLY A 115 -11.22 -15.59 -6.96
N ASP A 116 -12.04 -15.54 -7.98
CA ASP A 116 -11.66 -15.79 -9.36
C ASP A 116 -10.84 -14.67 -10.00
N LEU A 117 -10.82 -13.46 -9.41
CA LEU A 117 -10.00 -12.34 -9.88
C LEU A 117 -8.52 -12.44 -9.48
N TYR A 118 -8.23 -13.14 -8.38
CA TYR A 118 -6.87 -13.26 -7.82
C TYR A 118 -6.52 -14.70 -7.41
N GLU A 119 -6.96 -15.70 -8.17
CA GLU A 119 -6.72 -17.13 -7.84
C GLU A 119 -5.26 -17.46 -7.52
N GLU A 120 -4.33 -16.85 -8.26
CA GLU A 120 -2.89 -17.11 -8.11
C GLU A 120 -2.28 -16.54 -6.81
N THR A 121 -2.95 -15.59 -6.15
CA THR A 121 -2.43 -14.98 -4.91
C THR A 121 -2.82 -15.76 -3.66
N GLY A 122 -3.80 -16.66 -3.76
CA GLY A 122 -4.39 -17.34 -2.61
C GLY A 122 -5.32 -16.42 -1.80
N PRO A 123 -5.97 -16.94 -0.74
CA PRO A 123 -6.78 -16.15 0.18
C PRO A 123 -5.97 -15.08 0.90
N GLY A 124 -6.58 -13.94 1.19
CA GLY A 124 -5.94 -12.84 1.90
C GLY A 124 -5.72 -11.60 1.04
N LEU A 125 -4.54 -10.98 1.14
CA LEU A 125 -4.22 -9.78 0.38
C LEU A 125 -3.83 -10.15 -1.07
N GLY A 126 -4.70 -9.79 -2.02
CA GLY A 126 -4.55 -10.12 -3.43
C GLY A 126 -3.78 -9.08 -4.23
N SER A 127 -4.18 -7.80 -4.10
CA SER A 127 -3.60 -6.70 -4.85
C SER A 127 -3.52 -5.42 -4.02
N LEU A 128 -2.61 -4.54 -4.41
CA LEU A 128 -2.55 -3.13 -4.02
C LEU A 128 -2.76 -2.29 -5.29
N PRO A 129 -4.00 -1.87 -5.60
CA PRO A 129 -4.25 -0.83 -6.58
C PRO A 129 -3.56 0.48 -6.18
N VAL A 130 -2.90 1.11 -7.15
CA VAL A 130 -2.17 2.37 -7.02
C VAL A 130 -2.67 3.30 -8.11
N ASP A 131 -3.35 4.38 -7.74
CA ASP A 131 -3.79 5.40 -8.67
C ASP A 131 -2.57 6.11 -9.29
N SER A 132 -2.59 6.23 -10.59
CA SER A 132 -1.47 6.71 -11.38
C SER A 132 -1.93 7.62 -12.52
N ALA A 133 -1.26 8.76 -12.68
CA ALA A 133 -1.41 9.62 -13.84
C ALA A 133 -0.88 8.96 -15.13
N ARG A 134 0.03 7.98 -14.98
CA ARG A 134 0.69 7.29 -16.08
C ARG A 134 1.00 5.83 -15.72
N PRO A 135 -0.02 4.94 -15.68
CA PRO A 135 0.12 3.59 -15.12
C PRO A 135 1.29 2.77 -15.65
N ARG A 136 1.56 2.82 -16.97
CA ARG A 136 2.69 2.10 -17.55
C ARG A 136 4.05 2.67 -17.13
N VAL A 137 4.16 3.99 -16.97
CA VAL A 137 5.40 4.64 -16.52
C VAL A 137 5.69 4.28 -15.07
N ASP A 138 4.67 4.30 -14.21
CA ASP A 138 4.82 3.94 -12.80
C ASP A 138 5.11 2.45 -12.64
N ARG A 139 4.44 1.57 -13.41
CA ARG A 139 4.80 0.15 -13.46
C ARG A 139 6.29 -0.05 -13.80
N ASP A 140 6.77 0.61 -14.85
CA ASP A 140 8.17 0.45 -15.31
C ASP A 140 9.16 1.03 -14.29
N PHE A 141 8.81 2.15 -13.64
CA PHE A 141 9.56 2.71 -12.52
C PHE A 141 9.69 1.68 -11.39
N TRP A 142 8.56 1.17 -10.89
CA TRP A 142 8.54 0.24 -9.77
C TRP A 142 9.16 -1.12 -10.12
N ALA A 143 9.00 -1.60 -11.36
CA ALA A 143 9.70 -2.79 -11.84
C ALA A 143 11.23 -2.61 -11.80
N ARG A 144 11.73 -1.46 -12.24
CA ARG A 144 13.16 -1.15 -12.25
C ARG A 144 13.72 -1.01 -10.84
N VAL A 145 12.98 -0.38 -9.94
CA VAL A 145 13.39 -0.11 -8.55
C VAL A 145 13.42 -1.38 -7.70
N THR A 146 12.40 -2.23 -7.83
CA THR A 146 12.20 -3.38 -6.94
C THR A 146 12.62 -4.72 -7.54
N GLY A 147 12.85 -4.78 -8.85
CA GLY A 147 13.05 -6.04 -9.56
C GLY A 147 11.78 -6.89 -9.70
N TRP A 148 10.60 -6.32 -9.39
CA TRP A 148 9.34 -7.02 -9.59
C TRP A 148 9.02 -7.20 -11.07
N ILE A 149 8.31 -8.26 -11.39
CA ILE A 149 8.11 -8.72 -12.77
C ILE A 149 6.79 -8.19 -13.31
N PRO A 150 6.81 -7.48 -14.48
CA PRO A 150 5.59 -7.07 -15.15
C PRO A 150 4.70 -8.26 -15.52
N VAL A 151 3.40 -8.10 -15.31
CA VAL A 151 2.37 -9.07 -15.72
C VAL A 151 1.65 -8.54 -16.95
N GLU A 152 1.45 -9.41 -17.92
CA GLU A 152 0.64 -9.12 -19.11
C GLU A 152 -0.84 -9.20 -18.75
N ALA A 153 -1.42 -8.06 -18.43
CA ALA A 153 -2.82 -7.90 -18.05
C ALA A 153 -3.40 -6.62 -18.68
N SER A 154 -4.73 -6.45 -18.60
CA SER A 154 -5.41 -5.23 -19.05
C SER A 154 -4.96 -4.01 -18.25
N THR A 155 -4.81 -4.17 -16.95
CA THR A 155 -4.19 -3.18 -16.05
C THR A 155 -2.70 -3.46 -15.95
N PRO A 156 -1.81 -2.44 -16.04
CA PRO A 156 -0.39 -2.62 -15.81
C PRO A 156 -0.12 -3.11 -14.39
N GLU A 157 0.47 -4.29 -14.24
CA GLU A 157 0.69 -4.92 -12.94
C GLU A 157 2.13 -5.38 -12.77
N LEU A 158 2.52 -5.55 -11.50
CA LEU A 158 3.75 -6.19 -11.08
C LEU A 158 3.45 -7.32 -10.10
N ARG A 159 4.22 -8.39 -10.20
CA ARG A 159 4.22 -9.49 -9.21
C ARG A 159 5.60 -9.65 -8.58
N PRO A 160 5.69 -10.21 -7.38
CA PRO A 160 6.98 -10.56 -6.77
C PRO A 160 7.79 -11.47 -7.69
N PRO A 161 9.14 -11.39 -7.66
CA PRO A 161 9.98 -12.26 -8.45
C PRO A 161 9.96 -13.73 -7.98
N GLN A 162 9.57 -13.97 -6.73
CA GLN A 162 9.56 -15.30 -6.12
C GLN A 162 8.18 -15.61 -5.51
N GLY A 163 7.58 -16.71 -5.98
CA GLY A 163 6.35 -17.27 -5.43
C GLY A 163 5.07 -16.43 -5.65
N PRO A 164 3.95 -16.91 -5.11
CA PRO A 164 2.72 -16.15 -5.04
C PRO A 164 2.85 -15.02 -4.02
N GLY A 165 2.17 -13.90 -4.26
CA GLY A 165 2.14 -12.77 -3.35
C GLY A 165 1.29 -11.64 -3.92
N ILE A 166 1.13 -10.58 -3.14
CA ILE A 166 0.38 -9.41 -3.56
C ILE A 166 0.86 -8.88 -4.91
N ARG A 167 -0.07 -8.42 -5.74
CA ARG A 167 0.23 -7.69 -6.96
C ARG A 167 0.20 -6.18 -6.70
N LEU A 168 1.04 -5.42 -7.38
CA LEU A 168 0.89 -3.97 -7.51
C LEU A 168 0.16 -3.71 -8.82
N ALA A 169 -1.01 -3.09 -8.78
CA ALA A 169 -1.83 -2.78 -9.94
C ALA A 169 -1.87 -1.26 -10.14
N PHE A 170 -1.37 -0.76 -11.27
CA PHE A 170 -1.33 0.67 -11.56
C PHE A 170 -2.58 1.06 -12.36
N CYS A 171 -3.50 1.76 -11.70
CA CYS A 171 -4.80 2.14 -12.24
C CYS A 171 -4.79 3.60 -12.69
N ASP A 172 -5.58 3.93 -13.72
CA ASP A 172 -5.77 5.33 -14.11
C ASP A 172 -6.41 6.11 -12.94
N GLU A 173 -5.78 7.21 -12.53
CA GLU A 173 -6.34 8.08 -11.49
C GLU A 173 -7.62 8.78 -11.97
N LEU A 174 -8.62 8.88 -11.10
CA LEU A 174 -9.86 9.60 -11.39
C LEU A 174 -9.66 11.12 -11.39
N ALA A 175 -8.72 11.61 -10.62
CA ALA A 175 -8.35 13.01 -10.51
C ALA A 175 -6.86 13.14 -10.15
N PRO A 176 -6.20 14.24 -10.58
CA PRO A 176 -4.82 14.51 -10.18
C PRO A 176 -4.67 14.56 -8.65
N LYS A 177 -3.57 14.01 -8.14
CA LYS A 177 -3.26 14.05 -6.71
C LYS A 177 -3.10 15.49 -6.21
N PRO A 178 -3.83 15.92 -5.18
CA PRO A 178 -3.59 17.20 -4.52
C PRO A 178 -2.19 17.22 -3.88
N ALA A 179 -1.47 18.33 -4.03
CA ALA A 179 -0.08 18.44 -3.55
C ALA A 179 0.03 18.51 -2.01
N ASP A 180 -1.05 18.93 -1.35
CA ASP A 180 -1.14 19.13 0.10
C ASP A 180 -1.84 17.98 0.85
N GLU A 181 -2.24 16.93 0.14
CA GLU A 181 -2.87 15.74 0.72
C GLU A 181 -1.92 14.54 0.64
N PRO A 182 -1.15 14.22 1.70
CA PRO A 182 -0.27 13.05 1.69
C PRO A 182 -1.08 11.75 1.69
N ASN A 183 -0.54 10.73 1.01
CA ASN A 183 -1.15 9.41 1.01
C ASN A 183 -1.09 8.78 2.41
N VAL A 184 -2.17 8.13 2.80
CA VAL A 184 -2.24 7.32 4.04
C VAL A 184 -1.44 6.04 3.90
N MET A 185 -1.55 5.40 2.73
CA MET A 185 -0.77 4.25 2.35
C MET A 185 0.38 4.65 1.45
N GLY A 186 1.47 3.90 1.53
CA GLY A 186 2.61 4.05 0.65
C GLY A 186 3.49 2.81 0.65
N LEU A 187 4.44 2.79 -0.25
CA LEU A 187 5.46 1.74 -0.33
C LEU A 187 6.71 2.17 0.42
N ALA A 188 7.39 1.22 1.05
CA ALA A 188 8.70 1.44 1.63
C ALA A 188 9.74 0.55 0.97
N LEU A 189 10.89 1.13 0.70
CA LEU A 189 12.05 0.47 0.13
C LEU A 189 13.15 0.36 1.18
N ARG A 190 13.96 -0.69 1.07
CA ARG A 190 15.23 -0.83 1.75
C ARG A 190 16.35 -1.05 0.74
N LEU A 191 17.55 -0.69 1.14
CA LEU A 191 18.74 -0.98 0.34
C LEU A 191 18.98 -2.49 0.30
N ASP A 192 19.45 -2.97 -0.83
CA ASP A 192 19.98 -4.34 -0.94
C ASP A 192 21.39 -4.40 -0.35
N GLU A 193 21.87 -5.61 -0.12
CA GLU A 193 23.21 -5.83 0.45
C GLU A 193 24.30 -5.21 -0.45
N GLY A 194 25.12 -4.35 0.14
CA GLY A 194 26.21 -3.66 -0.56
C GLY A 194 25.78 -2.44 -1.41
N GLU A 195 24.49 -2.12 -1.47
CA GLU A 195 23.98 -0.94 -2.16
C GLU A 195 24.26 0.34 -1.35
N ARG A 196 24.77 1.39 -2.00
CA ARG A 196 25.02 2.67 -1.34
C ARG A 196 23.77 3.57 -1.40
N GLU A 197 23.44 4.18 -0.29
CA GLU A 197 22.28 5.08 -0.17
C GLU A 197 22.30 6.21 -1.20
N SER A 198 23.48 6.83 -1.45
CA SER A 198 23.61 7.87 -2.45
C SER A 198 23.26 7.40 -3.86
N ASP A 199 23.74 6.21 -4.24
CA ASP A 199 23.53 5.65 -5.57
C ASP A 199 22.05 5.26 -5.78
N ALA A 200 21.42 4.74 -4.72
CA ALA A 200 20.00 4.42 -4.72
C ALA A 200 19.14 5.68 -4.89
N LEU A 201 19.46 6.77 -4.17
CA LEU A 201 18.76 8.03 -4.29
C LEU A 201 18.93 8.67 -5.67
N ASP A 202 20.15 8.62 -6.23
CA ASP A 202 20.42 9.14 -7.57
C ASP A 202 19.67 8.34 -8.63
N LEU A 203 19.66 7.01 -8.53
CA LEU A 203 18.88 6.14 -9.42
C LEU A 203 17.38 6.46 -9.36
N LEU A 204 16.81 6.64 -8.15
CA LEU A 204 15.39 6.96 -7.99
C LEU A 204 15.04 8.29 -8.69
N VAL A 205 15.89 9.31 -8.52
CA VAL A 205 15.68 10.61 -9.17
C VAL A 205 15.83 10.50 -10.70
N ASP A 206 16.83 9.78 -11.19
CA ASP A 206 17.02 9.54 -12.63
C ASP A 206 15.82 8.81 -13.27
N LEU A 207 15.14 7.95 -12.52
CA LEU A 207 13.93 7.25 -12.95
C LEU A 207 12.66 8.12 -12.83
N GLY A 208 12.74 9.32 -12.29
CA GLY A 208 11.64 10.27 -12.21
C GLY A 208 11.01 10.47 -10.83
N ALA A 209 11.57 9.88 -9.78
CA ALA A 209 11.16 10.19 -8.42
C ALA A 209 11.57 11.62 -8.03
N ARG A 210 10.84 12.20 -7.07
CA ARG A 210 11.17 13.50 -6.50
C ARG A 210 11.37 13.39 -5.00
N ARG A 211 12.40 14.03 -4.48
CA ARG A 211 12.61 14.11 -3.03
C ARG A 211 11.58 15.07 -2.41
N VAL A 212 11.02 14.66 -1.30
CA VAL A 212 10.14 15.51 -0.49
C VAL A 212 10.97 16.02 0.68
N GLU A 213 11.10 17.34 0.77
CA GLU A 213 11.76 17.98 1.92
C GLU A 213 10.86 17.84 3.15
N THR A 214 11.42 17.31 4.23
CA THR A 214 10.73 17.19 5.51
C THR A 214 11.58 17.83 6.59
N GLU A 215 10.96 18.58 7.51
CA GLU A 215 11.65 19.13 8.67
C GLU A 215 11.95 18.05 9.73
N ALA A 216 11.27 16.90 9.67
CA ALA A 216 11.43 15.82 10.63
C ALA A 216 12.64 14.95 10.26
N GLU A 217 13.61 14.87 11.17
CA GLU A 217 14.63 13.82 11.12
C GLU A 217 13.98 12.47 11.48
N GLY A 218 14.06 11.52 10.57
CA GLY A 218 13.52 10.17 10.75
C GLY A 218 14.38 9.14 10.03
N PRO A 219 14.06 7.85 10.19
CA PRO A 219 14.83 6.74 9.59
C PRO A 219 14.60 6.59 8.07
N TRP A 220 13.82 7.49 7.47
CA TRP A 220 13.40 7.40 6.08
C TRP A 220 13.76 8.64 5.27
N HIS A 221 14.11 8.44 4.00
CA HIS A 221 13.94 9.46 2.98
C HIS A 221 12.51 9.38 2.45
N LEU A 222 11.84 10.52 2.34
CA LEU A 222 10.54 10.61 1.71
C LEU A 222 10.70 11.09 0.26
N LEU A 223 10.07 10.35 -0.66
CA LEU A 223 10.08 10.66 -2.09
C LEU A 223 8.66 10.50 -2.65
N THR A 224 8.44 11.01 -3.85
CA THR A 224 7.27 10.67 -4.66
C THR A 224 7.68 9.91 -5.90
N ASP A 225 6.83 9.00 -6.34
CA ASP A 225 6.94 8.34 -7.64
C ASP A 225 6.60 9.29 -8.80
N PRO A 226 6.71 8.88 -10.06
CA PRO A 226 6.43 9.76 -11.19
C PRO A 226 5.00 10.32 -11.25
N SER A 227 4.03 9.70 -10.57
CA SER A 227 2.63 10.17 -10.46
C SER A 227 2.34 10.89 -9.14
N GLY A 228 3.35 11.11 -8.31
CA GLY A 228 3.24 11.90 -7.09
C GLY A 228 2.83 11.10 -5.85
N ASN A 229 2.76 9.77 -5.90
CA ASN A 229 2.50 8.96 -4.72
C ASN A 229 3.74 8.91 -3.82
N GLU A 230 3.57 9.22 -2.53
CA GLU A 230 4.66 9.20 -1.56
C GLU A 230 5.12 7.76 -1.29
N PHE A 231 6.43 7.60 -1.24
CA PHE A 231 7.07 6.37 -0.79
C PHE A 231 8.30 6.67 0.07
N ARG A 232 8.78 5.67 0.77
CA ARG A 232 9.90 5.78 1.71
C ARG A 232 11.09 4.94 1.26
N LEU A 233 12.29 5.46 1.47
CA LEU A 233 13.53 4.67 1.39
C LEU A 233 14.18 4.68 2.78
N ALA A 234 14.46 3.50 3.33
CA ALA A 234 15.15 3.38 4.61
C ALA A 234 16.57 3.96 4.51
N LYS A 235 16.93 4.81 5.47
CA LYS A 235 18.29 5.32 5.62
C LYS A 235 19.22 4.21 6.10
N SER A 236 20.46 4.21 5.66
CA SER A 236 21.47 3.32 6.19
C SER A 236 21.65 3.56 7.70
N LEU A 237 21.65 2.51 8.48
CA LEU A 237 22.05 2.61 9.90
C LEU A 237 23.52 3.04 9.93
N ARG A 238 23.80 4.18 10.54
CA ARG A 238 25.16 4.70 10.73
C ARG A 238 25.88 3.94 11.85
#